data_940a281783f9e3f75b0ab581410dd70a
#
_entry.id   940a281783f9e3f75b0ab581410dd70a
#
_cell.length_a   1.000
_cell.length_b   1.000
_cell.length_c   1.000
_cell.angle_alpha   90.00
_cell.angle_beta   90.00
_cell.angle_gamma   90.00
#
_symmetry.space_group_name_H-M   'P 1'
#
loop_
_entity.id
_entity.type
_entity.pdbx_description
1 polymer ?
#
loop_
_entity_poly.entity_id
_entity_poly.type
_entity_poly.pdbx_seq_one_letter_code
_entity_poly.pdbx_strand_id
1 'polypeptide(L)'
;MKHTIPFYKLTTANRLLGALFLFVALASLIFWIPADIDTGLVENVRRRNVIGDSLAPTFAMILIGISALSLIRQSGDDAVFTNQGKWHRPFIFFIIVFICVLLLMRYTGPLIIAIVNSFGEGDLTYRNLRNIRPLKYVGYVAGGTVLLCSFSHFMDKSLNRKRALLFFGISIAIALFFDLPFEDILLPPNGDV
;
A
#
# COMPACT_ATOMS: atom_id res chain seq x y z
N MET A 1 -39.86 4.42 10.87
CA MET A 1 -39.25 5.73 11.21
C MET A 1 -37.82 5.74 10.74
N LYS A 2 -37.49 6.52 9.69
CA LYS A 2 -36.11 6.71 9.23
C LYS A 2 -35.45 7.71 10.17
N HIS A 3 -34.57 7.25 11.05
CA HIS A 3 -33.69 8.13 11.80
C HIS A 3 -32.69 8.76 10.83
N THR A 4 -33.00 9.91 10.30
CA THR A 4 -32.02 10.76 9.60
C THR A 4 -31.12 11.40 10.65
N ILE A 5 -29.85 10.99 10.68
CA ILE A 5 -28.84 11.69 11.49
C ILE A 5 -28.71 13.09 10.91
N PRO A 6 -28.80 14.13 11.72
CA PRO A 6 -28.71 15.50 11.21
C PRO A 6 -27.33 15.76 10.59
N PHE A 7 -27.34 16.41 9.43
CA PHE A 7 -26.17 16.67 8.57
C PHE A 7 -24.95 17.25 9.29
N TYR A 8 -25.18 18.11 10.31
CA TYR A 8 -24.11 18.71 11.12
C TYR A 8 -23.29 17.70 11.95
N LYS A 9 -23.88 16.54 12.32
CA LYS A 9 -23.15 15.50 13.08
C LYS A 9 -22.15 14.74 12.21
N LEU A 10 -22.44 14.55 10.93
CA LEU A 10 -21.53 13.90 9.97
C LEU A 10 -20.33 14.79 9.61
N THR A 11 -20.57 16.07 9.39
CA THR A 11 -19.50 17.03 9.12
C THR A 11 -18.56 17.18 10.30
N THR A 12 -19.09 17.17 11.52
CA THR A 12 -18.28 17.21 12.75
C THR A 12 -17.45 15.93 12.93
N ALA A 13 -18.04 14.75 12.66
CA ALA A 13 -17.32 13.48 12.76
C ALA A 13 -16.15 13.38 11.77
N ASN A 14 -16.34 13.80 10.50
CA ASN A 14 -15.26 13.82 9.50
C ASN A 14 -14.15 14.80 9.87
N ARG A 15 -14.49 15.98 10.38
CA ARG A 15 -13.49 16.95 10.88
C ARG A 15 -12.70 16.39 12.05
N LEU A 16 -13.37 15.78 13.00
CA LEU A 16 -12.73 15.20 14.18
C LEU A 16 -11.81 14.03 13.80
N LEU A 17 -12.27 13.17 12.89
CA LEU A 17 -11.48 12.06 12.37
C LEU A 17 -10.26 12.59 11.57
N GLY A 18 -10.46 13.56 10.71
CA GLY A 18 -9.38 14.22 9.97
C GLY A 18 -8.37 14.89 10.90
N ALA A 19 -8.85 15.61 11.94
CA ALA A 19 -7.98 16.22 12.94
C ALA A 19 -7.18 15.17 13.74
N LEU A 20 -7.79 14.04 14.09
CA LEU A 20 -7.12 12.93 14.77
C LEU A 20 -6.01 12.33 13.89
N PHE A 21 -6.30 12.00 12.63
CA PHE A 21 -5.29 11.45 11.73
C PHE A 21 -4.18 12.46 11.41
N LEU A 22 -4.51 13.74 11.29
CA LEU A 22 -3.52 14.80 11.12
C LEU A 22 -2.61 14.89 12.34
N PHE A 23 -3.18 14.85 13.54
CA PHE A 23 -2.40 14.84 14.78
C PHE A 23 -1.47 13.61 14.87
N VAL A 24 -1.99 12.40 14.57
CA VAL A 24 -1.19 11.18 14.55
C VAL A 24 -0.05 11.28 13.52
N ALA A 25 -0.34 11.77 12.31
CA ALA A 25 0.67 11.94 11.28
C ALA A 25 1.78 12.92 11.71
N LEU A 26 1.41 14.07 12.26
CA LEU A 26 2.37 15.07 12.75
C LEU A 26 3.18 14.57 13.95
N ALA A 27 2.53 13.91 14.91
CA ALA A 27 3.20 13.33 16.07
C ALA A 27 4.20 12.23 15.65
N SER A 28 3.83 11.41 14.67
CA SER A 28 4.73 10.40 14.13
C SER A 28 5.92 11.00 13.40
N LEU A 29 5.71 12.03 12.58
CA LEU A 29 6.78 12.70 11.84
C LEU A 29 7.76 13.45 12.75
N ILE A 30 7.26 14.08 13.83
CA ILE A 30 8.07 14.96 14.68
C ILE A 30 8.74 14.19 15.81
N PHE A 31 8.05 13.21 16.39
CA PHE A 31 8.53 12.54 17.60
C PHE A 31 8.87 11.06 17.36
N TRP A 32 7.95 10.30 16.76
CA TRP A 32 8.12 8.85 16.70
C TRP A 32 9.22 8.42 15.73
N ILE A 33 9.11 8.84 14.45
CA ILE A 33 10.09 8.44 13.44
C ILE A 33 11.52 8.86 13.80
N PRO A 34 11.78 10.11 14.25
CA PRO A 34 13.11 10.50 14.66
C PRO A 34 13.63 9.80 15.94
N ALA A 35 12.73 9.30 16.81
CA ALA A 35 13.11 8.60 18.03
C ALA A 35 13.37 7.11 17.84
N ASP A 36 12.77 6.49 16.83
CA ASP A 36 12.81 5.05 16.57
C ASP A 36 13.87 4.64 15.53
N ILE A 37 14.30 5.58 14.69
CA ILE A 37 15.11 5.30 13.51
C ILE A 37 16.39 6.14 13.53
N ASP A 38 17.53 5.47 13.59
CA ASP A 38 18.86 6.11 13.60
C ASP A 38 19.31 6.57 12.20
N THR A 39 18.76 5.98 11.12
CA THR A 39 19.11 6.30 9.74
C THR A 39 18.20 7.38 9.16
N GLY A 40 18.80 8.35 8.44
CA GLY A 40 18.03 9.40 7.77
C GLY A 40 17.17 8.90 6.61
N LEU A 41 16.62 9.83 5.82
CA LEU A 41 15.83 9.51 4.61
C LEU A 41 16.69 8.80 3.54
N VAL A 42 17.96 9.19 3.43
CA VAL A 42 18.94 8.58 2.52
C VAL A 42 20.26 8.46 3.27
N GLU A 43 20.83 7.29 3.26
CA GLU A 43 22.14 7.01 3.85
C GLU A 43 23.19 6.82 2.75
N ASN A 44 24.40 7.36 2.98
CA ASN A 44 25.50 7.22 2.04
C ASN A 44 26.48 6.17 2.55
N VAL A 45 26.33 4.92 2.11
CA VAL A 45 27.18 3.80 2.51
C VAL A 45 28.17 3.50 1.39
N ARG A 46 29.47 3.67 1.66
CA ARG A 46 30.56 3.37 0.73
C ARG A 46 30.42 3.99 -0.68
N ARG A 47 30.00 5.28 -0.73
CA ARG A 47 29.73 6.05 -1.96
C ARG A 47 28.49 5.60 -2.76
N ARG A 48 27.59 4.81 -2.15
CA ARG A 48 26.29 4.46 -2.71
C ARG A 48 25.19 5.08 -1.88
N ASN A 49 24.18 5.61 -2.55
CA ASN A 49 22.98 6.11 -1.87
C ASN A 49 22.07 4.92 -1.58
N VAL A 50 21.87 4.64 -0.31
CA VAL A 50 20.93 3.62 0.17
C VAL A 50 19.71 4.31 0.77
N ILE A 51 18.53 3.73 0.61
CA ILE A 51 17.34 4.22 1.29
C ILE A 51 17.52 4.01 2.79
N GLY A 52 17.39 5.09 3.55
CA GLY A 52 17.32 5.00 5.00
C GLY A 52 15.97 4.47 5.46
N ASP A 53 15.95 3.84 6.62
CA ASP A 53 14.76 3.19 7.19
C ASP A 53 13.62 4.19 7.46
N SER A 54 13.94 5.48 7.65
CA SER A 54 12.95 6.53 7.88
C SER A 54 12.18 6.97 6.62
N LEU A 55 12.61 6.62 5.40
CA LEU A 55 11.98 7.12 4.18
C LEU A 55 10.55 6.61 4.01
N ALA A 56 10.34 5.31 4.14
CA ALA A 56 9.03 4.69 3.94
C ALA A 56 7.99 5.16 4.96
N PRO A 57 8.26 5.13 6.29
CA PRO A 57 7.31 5.64 7.28
C PRO A 57 7.07 7.14 7.15
N THR A 58 8.09 7.94 6.84
CA THR A 58 7.94 9.39 6.62
C THR A 58 6.99 9.67 5.44
N PHE A 59 7.21 9.00 4.31
CA PHE A 59 6.36 9.16 3.13
C PHE A 59 4.91 8.73 3.41
N ALA A 60 4.72 7.62 4.12
CA ALA A 60 3.39 7.14 4.51
C ALA A 60 2.66 8.17 5.40
N MET A 61 3.34 8.76 6.39
CA MET A 61 2.75 9.77 7.28
C MET A 61 2.43 11.07 6.56
N ILE A 62 3.24 11.49 5.58
CA ILE A 62 2.92 12.64 4.71
C ILE A 62 1.62 12.38 3.92
N LEU A 63 1.47 11.21 3.32
CA LEU A 63 0.25 10.86 2.59
C LEU A 63 -0.99 10.81 3.49
N ILE A 64 -0.85 10.27 4.71
CA ILE A 64 -1.91 10.28 5.71
C ILE A 64 -2.28 11.72 6.09
N GLY A 65 -1.29 12.59 6.30
CA GLY A 65 -1.51 14.00 6.61
C GLY A 65 -2.26 14.75 5.49
N ILE A 66 -1.88 14.54 4.24
CA ILE A 66 -2.58 15.12 3.07
C ILE A 66 -4.02 14.62 2.99
N SER A 67 -4.22 13.31 3.19
CA SER A 67 -5.55 12.70 3.20
C SER A 67 -6.42 13.22 4.33
N ALA A 68 -5.85 13.41 5.52
CA ALA A 68 -6.51 13.99 6.68
C ALA A 68 -6.94 15.44 6.45
N LEU A 69 -6.08 16.26 5.83
CA LEU A 69 -6.41 17.63 5.43
C LEU A 69 -7.55 17.66 4.39
N SER A 70 -7.54 16.74 3.44
CA SER A 70 -8.61 16.59 2.45
C SER A 70 -9.93 16.23 3.13
N LEU A 71 -9.91 15.34 4.13
CA LEU A 71 -11.10 14.95 4.90
C LEU A 71 -11.67 16.12 5.71
N ILE A 72 -10.83 16.97 6.30
CA ILE A 72 -11.24 18.18 7.00
C ILE A 72 -11.90 19.18 6.04
N ARG A 73 -11.36 19.33 4.84
CA ARG A 73 -11.89 20.26 3.81
C ARG A 73 -13.19 19.79 3.19
N GLN A 74 -13.33 18.49 2.90
CA GLN A 74 -14.52 17.91 2.28
C GLN A 74 -15.76 17.93 3.18
N SER A 75 -15.65 18.39 4.40
CA SER A 75 -16.72 18.40 5.39
C SER A 75 -17.94 19.27 5.02
N GLY A 76 -18.00 19.84 3.81
CA GLY A 76 -19.04 20.79 3.40
C GLY A 76 -20.10 20.28 2.42
N ASP A 77 -19.78 19.38 1.50
CA ASP A 77 -20.60 19.24 0.29
C ASP A 77 -21.19 17.86 -0.04
N ASP A 78 -20.69 16.75 0.51
CA ASP A 78 -21.14 15.45 0.00
C ASP A 78 -21.69 14.50 1.07
N ALA A 79 -23.02 14.47 1.18
CA ALA A 79 -23.78 13.42 1.86
C ALA A 79 -23.82 12.10 1.05
N VAL A 80 -22.68 11.61 0.59
CA VAL A 80 -22.62 10.38 -0.22
C VAL A 80 -22.80 9.11 0.61
N PHE A 81 -22.73 9.19 1.95
CA PHE A 81 -22.83 8.03 2.84
C PHE A 81 -24.12 8.04 3.68
N THR A 82 -25.28 8.02 3.01
CA THR A 82 -26.58 7.92 3.71
C THR A 82 -27.01 6.49 4.06
N ASN A 83 -26.19 5.47 3.86
CA ASN A 83 -26.58 4.08 4.15
C ASN A 83 -25.97 3.58 5.47
N GLN A 84 -26.52 4.05 6.59
CA GLN A 84 -26.01 3.92 7.95
C GLN A 84 -26.06 2.52 8.59
N GLY A 85 -26.42 1.47 7.89
CA GLY A 85 -26.54 0.13 8.47
C GLY A 85 -25.51 -0.91 8.03
N LYS A 86 -24.59 -0.57 7.11
CA LYS A 86 -23.77 -1.58 6.43
C LYS A 86 -22.26 -1.26 6.34
N TRP A 87 -21.76 -0.44 7.25
CA TRP A 87 -20.34 -0.04 7.29
C TRP A 87 -19.37 -1.20 7.47
N HIS A 88 -19.80 -2.27 8.15
CA HIS A 88 -18.93 -3.41 8.41
C HIS A 88 -18.56 -4.18 7.14
N ARG A 89 -19.45 -4.25 6.15
CA ARG A 89 -19.19 -5.01 4.91
C ARG A 89 -18.03 -4.46 4.08
N PRO A 90 -17.99 -3.16 3.72
CA PRO A 90 -16.84 -2.60 3.01
C PRO A 90 -15.53 -2.71 3.82
N PHE A 91 -15.58 -2.47 5.11
CA PHE A 91 -14.40 -2.56 5.96
C PHE A 91 -13.83 -3.99 6.01
N ILE A 92 -14.68 -4.99 6.25
CA ILE A 92 -14.28 -6.40 6.22
C ILE A 92 -13.73 -6.78 4.84
N PHE A 93 -14.39 -6.34 3.77
CA PHE A 93 -13.92 -6.57 2.40
C PHE A 93 -12.48 -6.04 2.20
N PHE A 94 -12.20 -4.80 2.62
CA PHE A 94 -10.85 -4.22 2.49
C PHE A 94 -9.81 -4.97 3.32
N ILE A 95 -10.14 -5.39 4.55
CA ILE A 95 -9.24 -6.20 5.37
C ILE A 95 -8.93 -7.53 4.67
N ILE A 96 -9.94 -8.23 4.17
CA ILE A 96 -9.77 -9.51 3.47
C ILE A 96 -8.90 -9.31 2.22
N VAL A 97 -9.21 -8.31 1.40
CA VAL A 97 -8.43 -8.00 0.19
C VAL A 97 -6.98 -7.69 0.56
N PHE A 98 -6.75 -6.90 1.59
CA PHE A 98 -5.42 -6.53 2.03
C PHE A 98 -4.61 -7.76 2.48
N ILE A 99 -5.20 -8.63 3.31
CA ILE A 99 -4.58 -9.89 3.73
C ILE A 99 -4.29 -10.78 2.52
N CYS A 100 -5.25 -10.96 1.61
CA CYS A 100 -5.05 -11.75 0.40
C CYS A 100 -3.92 -11.20 -0.47
N VAL A 101 -3.83 -9.88 -0.61
CA VAL A 101 -2.77 -9.23 -1.38
C VAL A 101 -1.41 -9.45 -0.74
N LEU A 102 -1.28 -9.32 0.58
CA LEU A 102 -0.03 -9.60 1.29
C LEU A 102 0.41 -11.06 1.12
N LEU A 103 -0.54 -12.01 1.24
CA LEU A 103 -0.27 -13.42 0.99
C LEU A 103 0.15 -13.66 -0.46
N LEU A 104 -0.54 -13.04 -1.41
CA LEU A 104 -0.20 -13.13 -2.81
C LEU A 104 1.22 -12.61 -3.07
N MET A 105 1.56 -11.42 -2.57
CA MET A 105 2.91 -10.85 -2.69
C MET A 105 3.97 -11.80 -2.14
N ARG A 106 3.73 -12.38 -0.96
CA ARG A 106 4.69 -13.24 -0.28
C ARG A 106 4.89 -14.58 -0.98
N TYR A 107 3.80 -15.21 -1.43
CA TYR A 107 3.86 -16.59 -1.93
C TYR A 107 4.04 -16.71 -3.44
N THR A 108 3.79 -15.65 -4.23
CA THR A 108 3.92 -15.73 -5.70
C THR A 108 5.32 -16.10 -6.15
N GLY A 109 6.37 -15.52 -5.56
CA GLY A 109 7.75 -15.84 -5.88
C GLY A 109 8.12 -17.32 -5.57
N PRO A 110 7.94 -17.78 -4.34
CA PRO A 110 8.16 -19.19 -3.97
C PRO A 110 7.34 -20.17 -4.82
N LEU A 111 6.08 -19.85 -5.13
CA LEU A 111 5.22 -20.70 -5.98
C LEU A 111 5.77 -20.86 -7.39
N ILE A 112 6.26 -19.75 -8.00
CA ILE A 112 6.85 -19.84 -9.33
C ILE A 112 8.05 -20.78 -9.33
N ILE A 113 8.91 -20.69 -8.32
CA ILE A 113 10.09 -21.56 -8.21
C ILE A 113 9.69 -23.02 -7.95
N ALA A 114 8.71 -23.25 -7.10
CA ALA A 114 8.18 -24.60 -6.88
C ALA A 114 7.63 -25.21 -8.19
N ILE A 115 6.93 -24.41 -9.00
CA ILE A 115 6.45 -24.86 -10.32
C ILE A 115 7.64 -25.16 -11.25
N VAL A 116 8.63 -24.28 -11.33
CA VAL A 116 9.83 -24.50 -12.17
C VAL A 116 10.58 -25.76 -11.74
N ASN A 117 10.77 -25.98 -10.45
CA ASN A 117 11.41 -27.18 -9.93
C ASN A 117 10.59 -28.47 -10.23
N SER A 118 9.25 -28.36 -10.34
CA SER A 118 8.41 -29.50 -10.69
C SER A 118 8.55 -29.94 -12.16
N PHE A 119 8.99 -29.04 -13.04
CA PHE A 119 9.18 -29.30 -14.46
C PHE A 119 10.65 -29.44 -14.88
N GLY A 120 11.61 -29.15 -13.98
CA GLY A 120 13.04 -29.16 -14.25
C GLY A 120 13.80 -30.04 -13.26
N GLU A 121 15.01 -30.48 -13.63
CA GLU A 121 15.90 -31.27 -12.78
C GLU A 121 16.69 -30.40 -11.76
N GLY A 122 16.32 -29.12 -11.57
CA GLY A 122 17.06 -28.18 -10.73
C GLY A 122 16.46 -28.04 -9.34
N ASP A 123 17.31 -28.07 -8.33
CA ASP A 123 16.95 -27.74 -6.93
C ASP A 123 17.13 -26.22 -6.68
N LEU A 124 16.26 -25.43 -7.35
CA LEU A 124 16.32 -23.96 -7.26
C LEU A 124 15.68 -23.49 -5.94
N THR A 125 16.44 -22.72 -5.17
CA THR A 125 15.95 -22.13 -3.92
C THR A 125 15.52 -20.67 -4.15
N TYR A 126 14.33 -20.30 -3.72
CA TYR A 126 13.81 -18.92 -3.85
C TYR A 126 14.76 -17.88 -3.24
N ARG A 127 15.37 -18.19 -2.11
CA ARG A 127 16.33 -17.31 -1.42
C ARG A 127 17.47 -16.83 -2.32
N ASN A 128 17.97 -17.69 -3.19
CA ASN A 128 19.09 -17.38 -4.09
C ASN A 128 18.64 -16.57 -5.32
N LEU A 129 17.37 -16.70 -5.69
CA LEU A 129 16.82 -16.11 -6.92
C LEU A 129 15.99 -14.85 -6.68
N ARG A 130 15.67 -14.54 -5.42
CA ARG A 130 14.79 -13.39 -5.08
C ARG A 130 15.33 -12.03 -5.56
N ASN A 131 16.63 -11.87 -5.73
CA ASN A 131 17.26 -10.64 -6.23
C ASN A 131 17.37 -10.58 -7.75
N ILE A 132 17.10 -11.70 -8.45
CA ILE A 132 17.25 -11.76 -9.90
C ILE A 132 16.00 -11.17 -10.56
N ARG A 133 16.23 -10.26 -11.51
CA ARG A 133 15.18 -9.74 -12.39
C ARG A 133 14.74 -10.85 -13.37
N PRO A 134 13.46 -11.10 -13.58
CA PRO A 134 12.25 -10.37 -13.15
C PRO A 134 11.63 -10.85 -11.83
N LEU A 135 12.09 -11.93 -11.20
CA LEU A 135 11.51 -12.56 -10.03
C LEU A 135 11.31 -11.60 -8.85
N LYS A 136 12.25 -10.66 -8.69
CA LYS A 136 12.22 -9.57 -7.71
C LYS A 136 10.91 -8.78 -7.73
N TYR A 137 10.31 -8.57 -8.91
CA TYR A 137 9.13 -7.72 -9.06
C TYR A 137 7.80 -8.48 -9.06
N VAL A 138 7.83 -9.78 -9.38
CA VAL A 138 6.61 -10.54 -9.70
C VAL A 138 5.59 -10.51 -8.56
N GLY A 139 6.02 -10.76 -7.33
CA GLY A 139 5.13 -10.72 -6.16
C GLY A 139 4.52 -9.34 -5.95
N TYR A 140 5.34 -8.30 -5.99
CA TYR A 140 4.90 -6.92 -5.81
C TYR A 140 3.92 -6.47 -6.90
N VAL A 141 4.25 -6.73 -8.16
CA VAL A 141 3.41 -6.36 -9.31
C VAL A 141 2.09 -7.12 -9.29
N ALA A 142 2.11 -8.42 -8.99
CA ALA A 142 0.90 -9.22 -8.89
C ALA A 142 -0.02 -8.70 -7.77
N GLY A 143 0.52 -8.53 -6.56
CA GLY A 143 -0.26 -8.02 -5.42
C GLY A 143 -0.74 -6.59 -5.63
N GLY A 144 0.12 -5.69 -6.12
CA GLY A 144 -0.24 -4.30 -6.41
C GLY A 144 -1.36 -4.20 -7.46
N THR A 145 -1.28 -5.00 -8.52
CA THR A 145 -2.34 -5.06 -9.54
C THR A 145 -3.66 -5.53 -8.96
N VAL A 146 -3.64 -6.62 -8.18
CA VAL A 146 -4.86 -7.14 -7.53
C VAL A 146 -5.45 -6.11 -6.55
N LEU A 147 -4.61 -5.43 -5.79
CA LEU A 147 -5.05 -4.37 -4.87
C LEU A 147 -5.78 -3.26 -5.61
N LEU A 148 -5.16 -2.68 -6.63
CA LEU A 148 -5.73 -1.59 -7.42
C LEU A 148 -7.01 -2.02 -8.16
N CYS A 149 -7.05 -3.24 -8.72
CA CYS A 149 -8.23 -3.81 -9.34
C CYS A 149 -9.38 -3.98 -8.34
N SER A 150 -9.09 -4.46 -7.14
CA SER A 150 -10.08 -4.66 -6.08
C SER A 150 -10.68 -3.33 -5.62
N PHE A 151 -9.85 -2.31 -5.42
CA PHE A 151 -10.32 -0.96 -5.09
C PHE A 151 -11.19 -0.36 -6.20
N SER A 152 -10.74 -0.46 -7.46
CA SER A 152 -11.50 0.05 -8.61
C SER A 152 -12.85 -0.66 -8.76
N HIS A 153 -12.87 -1.98 -8.60
CA HIS A 153 -14.12 -2.76 -8.66
C HIS A 153 -15.09 -2.37 -7.53
N PHE A 154 -14.58 -2.14 -6.32
CA PHE A 154 -15.39 -1.73 -5.19
C PHE A 154 -16.01 -0.35 -5.40
N MET A 155 -15.25 0.61 -5.94
CA MET A 155 -15.71 1.98 -6.17
C MET A 155 -16.68 2.08 -7.35
N ASP A 156 -16.28 1.57 -8.50
CA ASP A 156 -16.99 1.78 -9.77
C ASP A 156 -17.86 0.61 -10.21
N LYS A 157 -17.79 -0.54 -9.53
CA LYS A 157 -18.43 -1.82 -9.88
C LYS A 157 -18.16 -2.29 -11.31
N SER A 158 -17.21 -1.67 -12.01
CA SER A 158 -16.86 -1.99 -13.39
C SER A 158 -15.35 -2.14 -13.53
N LEU A 159 -14.89 -3.38 -13.65
CA LEU A 159 -13.49 -3.67 -13.98
C LEU A 159 -13.42 -4.00 -15.49
N ASN A 160 -12.76 -3.13 -16.27
CA ASN A 160 -12.53 -3.36 -17.69
C ASN A 160 -11.07 -3.80 -17.91
N ARG A 161 -10.81 -4.59 -18.96
CA ARG A 161 -9.45 -5.04 -19.35
C ARG A 161 -8.46 -3.89 -19.47
N LYS A 162 -8.89 -2.75 -20.04
CA LYS A 162 -8.03 -1.55 -20.17
C LYS A 162 -7.60 -1.01 -18.80
N ARG A 163 -8.49 -0.97 -17.81
CA ARG A 163 -8.16 -0.54 -16.43
C ARG A 163 -7.22 -1.53 -15.75
N ALA A 164 -7.46 -2.84 -15.92
CA ALA A 164 -6.57 -3.85 -15.35
C ALA A 164 -5.14 -3.74 -15.92
N LEU A 165 -4.99 -3.53 -17.23
CA LEU A 165 -3.69 -3.28 -17.86
C LEU A 165 -3.04 -1.99 -17.37
N LEU A 166 -3.81 -0.94 -17.17
CA LEU A 166 -3.32 0.32 -16.61
C LEU A 166 -2.79 0.11 -15.18
N PHE A 167 -3.52 -0.60 -14.33
CA PHE A 167 -3.10 -0.91 -12.96
C PHE A 167 -1.86 -1.80 -12.92
N PHE A 168 -1.77 -2.75 -13.81
CA PHE A 168 -0.56 -3.56 -14.00
C PHE A 168 0.63 -2.67 -14.40
N GLY A 169 0.45 -1.76 -15.35
CA GLY A 169 1.48 -0.79 -15.75
C GLY A 169 1.90 0.15 -14.61
N ILE A 170 0.94 0.63 -13.82
CA ILE A 170 1.22 1.46 -12.63
C ILE A 170 2.04 0.66 -11.61
N SER A 171 1.67 -0.60 -11.32
CA SER A 171 2.40 -1.44 -10.37
C SER A 171 3.84 -1.69 -10.82
N ILE A 172 4.07 -1.90 -12.13
CA ILE A 172 5.41 -2.00 -12.70
C ILE A 172 6.16 -0.67 -12.57
N ALA A 173 5.52 0.45 -12.90
CA ALA A 173 6.15 1.77 -12.84
C ALA A 173 6.59 2.10 -11.41
N ILE A 174 5.77 1.79 -10.40
CA ILE A 174 6.13 1.98 -8.99
C ILE A 174 7.32 1.07 -8.61
N ALA A 175 7.29 -0.22 -9.00
CA ALA A 175 8.38 -1.14 -8.73
C ALA A 175 9.71 -0.66 -9.33
N LEU A 176 9.69 -0.19 -10.58
CA LEU A 176 10.86 0.36 -11.25
C LEU A 176 11.32 1.69 -10.66
N PHE A 177 10.38 2.53 -10.24
CA PHE A 177 10.71 3.81 -9.59
C PHE A 177 11.50 3.61 -8.30
N PHE A 178 11.20 2.56 -7.54
CA PHE A 178 11.97 2.22 -6.35
C PHE A 178 13.31 1.54 -6.67
N ASP A 179 13.39 0.75 -7.73
CA ASP A 179 14.60 -0.03 -8.05
C ASP A 179 15.66 0.76 -8.84
N LEU A 180 15.26 1.74 -9.67
CA LEU A 180 16.19 2.48 -10.53
C LEU A 180 17.12 3.44 -9.77
N PRO A 181 16.63 4.23 -8.76
CA PRO A 181 17.49 5.17 -8.03
C PRO A 181 18.36 4.51 -6.98
N PHE A 182 18.02 3.30 -6.55
CA PHE A 182 18.65 2.63 -5.43
C PHE A 182 19.11 1.24 -5.81
N GLU A 183 20.38 0.94 -5.54
CA GLU A 183 20.93 -0.39 -5.75
C GLU A 183 20.55 -1.32 -4.59
N ASP A 184 20.22 -2.58 -4.92
CA ASP A 184 19.98 -3.67 -3.95
C ASP A 184 18.72 -3.57 -3.06
N ILE A 185 17.68 -2.82 -3.47
CA ILE A 185 16.42 -2.83 -2.74
C ILE A 185 15.64 -4.10 -3.03
N LEU A 186 15.29 -4.79 -1.96
CA LEU A 186 14.29 -5.86 -1.99
C LEU A 186 12.90 -5.24 -1.81
N LEU A 187 12.06 -5.39 -2.82
CA LEU A 187 10.67 -4.94 -2.73
C LEU A 187 9.90 -5.79 -1.70
N PRO A 188 9.04 -5.15 -0.87
CA PRO A 188 8.21 -5.88 0.08
C PRO A 188 7.37 -6.98 -0.60
N PRO A 189 7.15 -8.11 0.05
CA PRO A 189 7.54 -8.49 1.41
C PRO A 189 8.85 -9.30 1.48
N ASN A 190 9.73 -9.20 0.50
CA ASN A 190 10.89 -10.09 0.33
C ASN A 190 12.13 -9.62 1.11
N GLY A 191 12.05 -8.53 1.86
CA GLY A 191 13.19 -7.96 2.58
C GLY A 191 13.82 -8.91 3.62
N ASP A 192 13.01 -9.65 4.37
CA ASP A 192 13.40 -10.36 5.58
C ASP A 192 13.21 -11.89 5.53
N VAL A 193 13.33 -12.52 4.39
CA VAL A 193 13.12 -13.99 4.23
C VAL A 193 14.40 -14.72 3.92
#